data_b683868217a842e7e65d5cc31274aa00
#
_entry.id   b683868217a842e7e65d5cc31274aa00
#
_cell.length_a   1.000
_cell.length_b   1.000
_cell.length_c   1.000
_cell.angle_alpha   90.00
_cell.angle_beta   90.00
_cell.angle_gamma   90.00
#
_symmetry.space_group_name_H-M   'P 1'
#
loop_
_entity.id
_entity.type
_entity.pdbx_description
1 polymer ?
#
loop_
_entity_poly.entity_id
_entity_poly.type
_entity_poly.pdbx_seq_one_letter_code
_entity_poly.pdbx_strand_id
1 'polypeptide(L)'
;MANSRNIGLPYCKGDLILQTDDDARPFPDWIERIIEAHELYPNVGVVGGDVIDAGGRSYLSQIADTATFPHHNNTCEVRSVPGVNSSYKKEVIDQVGKYDETLFRGEDVDYNWRAIKNGWKVVYIPEIKVYHVHRPTWIGLLRQHYMYGRAHFLVRSKWPEMYSPYPKKIDSIYTFLKWLASWVWFPWLDAFLKSCKMKSQPNGFEFFTLGFINISNRIGTSVQKNFH
;
A
#
# COMPACT_ATOMS: atom_id res chain seq x y z
N MET A 1 -3.12 -12.49 -7.01
CA MET A 1 -2.58 -12.52 -5.62
C MET A 1 -3.66 -13.02 -4.66
N ALA A 2 -4.87 -12.47 -4.58
CA ALA A 2 -5.95 -12.94 -3.70
C ALA A 2 -6.22 -14.46 -3.78
N ASN A 3 -6.36 -15.01 -4.99
CA ASN A 3 -6.60 -16.44 -5.18
C ASN A 3 -5.47 -17.31 -4.60
N SER A 4 -4.20 -16.97 -4.83
CA SER A 4 -3.07 -17.76 -4.29
C SER A 4 -3.07 -17.75 -2.76
N ARG A 5 -3.38 -16.60 -2.13
CA ARG A 5 -3.54 -16.48 -0.67
C ARG A 5 -4.71 -17.33 -0.17
N ASN A 6 -5.85 -17.28 -0.85
CA ASN A 6 -7.02 -18.08 -0.51
C ASN A 6 -6.79 -19.59 -0.59
N ILE A 7 -5.94 -20.03 -1.52
CA ILE A 7 -5.52 -21.44 -1.60
C ILE A 7 -4.62 -21.80 -0.41
N GLY A 8 -3.73 -20.90 0.02
CA GLY A 8 -2.80 -21.14 1.12
C GLY A 8 -3.43 -21.09 2.52
N LEU A 9 -4.40 -20.20 2.74
CA LEU A 9 -4.99 -19.98 4.07
C LEU A 9 -5.47 -21.25 4.79
N PRO A 10 -6.17 -22.21 4.15
CA PRO A 10 -6.62 -23.43 4.82
C PRO A 10 -5.50 -24.35 5.34
N TYR A 11 -4.28 -24.18 4.84
CA TYR A 11 -3.12 -24.95 5.28
C TYR A 11 -2.35 -24.28 6.41
N CYS A 12 -2.67 -23.02 6.76
CA CYS A 12 -2.09 -22.31 7.87
C CYS A 12 -2.66 -22.80 9.19
N LYS A 13 -1.81 -23.37 10.07
CA LYS A 13 -2.22 -24.00 11.35
C LYS A 13 -1.77 -23.19 12.58
N GLY A 14 -0.91 -22.20 12.41
CA GLY A 14 -0.39 -21.39 13.50
C GLY A 14 -1.41 -20.36 14.01
N ASP A 15 -1.19 -19.84 15.21
CA ASP A 15 -1.98 -18.78 15.83
C ASP A 15 -1.70 -17.41 15.15
N LEU A 16 -0.54 -17.27 14.56
CA LEU A 16 -0.16 -16.12 13.73
C LEU A 16 0.12 -16.58 12.30
N ILE A 17 -0.48 -15.92 11.33
CA ILE A 17 -0.27 -16.14 9.90
C ILE A 17 0.56 -14.98 9.36
N LEU A 18 1.81 -15.28 8.97
CA LEU A 18 2.75 -14.33 8.43
C LEU A 18 2.72 -14.39 6.90
N GLN A 19 2.77 -13.23 6.27
CA GLN A 19 2.70 -13.11 4.82
C GLN A 19 3.86 -12.26 4.30
N THR A 20 4.52 -12.78 3.29
CA THR A 20 5.55 -12.09 2.51
C THR A 20 5.43 -12.49 1.03
N ASP A 21 6.10 -11.77 0.15
CA ASP A 21 6.14 -12.08 -1.29
C ASP A 21 7.40 -12.91 -1.61
N ASP A 22 7.41 -13.62 -2.74
CA ASP A 22 8.50 -14.51 -3.17
C ASP A 22 9.76 -13.76 -3.64
N ASP A 23 9.63 -12.46 -3.91
CA ASP A 23 10.72 -11.52 -4.24
C ASP A 23 11.15 -10.66 -3.04
N ALA A 24 10.72 -11.03 -1.84
CA ALA A 24 11.06 -10.34 -0.61
C ALA A 24 11.93 -11.19 0.32
N ARG A 25 12.73 -10.54 1.18
CA ARG A 25 13.59 -11.18 2.17
C ARG A 25 13.39 -10.55 3.54
N PRO A 26 12.71 -11.23 4.47
CA PRO A 26 12.59 -10.77 5.85
C PRO A 26 13.95 -10.63 6.55
N PHE A 27 14.02 -9.69 7.48
CA PHE A 27 15.17 -9.58 8.39
C PHE A 27 15.25 -10.79 9.31
N PRO A 28 16.45 -11.13 9.86
CA PRO A 28 16.63 -12.33 10.69
C PRO A 28 15.73 -12.38 11.93
N ASP A 29 15.38 -11.23 12.50
CA ASP A 29 14.55 -11.05 13.69
C ASP A 29 13.06 -10.78 13.37
N TRP A 30 12.64 -10.98 12.11
CA TRP A 30 11.31 -10.63 11.63
C TRP A 30 10.19 -11.39 12.36
N ILE A 31 10.36 -12.69 12.57
CA ILE A 31 9.37 -13.53 13.25
C ILE A 31 9.25 -13.13 14.72
N GLU A 32 10.39 -13.01 15.41
CA GLU A 32 10.43 -12.64 16.82
C GLU A 32 9.74 -11.30 17.06
N ARG A 33 10.05 -10.28 16.25
CA ARG A 33 9.43 -8.95 16.38
C ARG A 33 7.93 -8.98 16.12
N ILE A 34 7.46 -9.82 15.20
CA ILE A 34 6.02 -9.98 14.96
C ILE A 34 5.34 -10.62 16.16
N ILE A 35 5.93 -11.66 16.75
CA ILE A 35 5.39 -12.33 17.94
C ILE A 35 5.31 -11.33 19.09
N GLU A 36 6.41 -10.64 19.41
CA GLU A 36 6.47 -9.60 20.44
C GLU A 36 5.40 -8.52 20.25
N ALA A 37 5.20 -8.07 19.01
CA ALA A 37 4.21 -7.05 18.70
C ALA A 37 2.77 -7.53 18.98
N HIS A 38 2.43 -8.75 18.64
CA HIS A 38 1.11 -9.30 18.92
C HIS A 38 0.86 -9.60 20.41
N GLU A 39 1.94 -9.85 21.18
CA GLU A 39 1.87 -10.01 22.65
C GLU A 39 1.71 -8.67 23.36
N LEU A 40 2.47 -7.64 22.94
CA LEU A 40 2.44 -6.31 23.55
C LEU A 40 1.11 -5.57 23.32
N TYR A 41 0.43 -5.87 22.20
CA TYR A 41 -0.79 -5.17 21.81
C TYR A 41 -1.97 -6.15 21.63
N PRO A 42 -2.64 -6.58 22.71
CA PRO A 42 -3.64 -7.65 22.67
C PRO A 42 -4.82 -7.38 21.71
N ASN A 43 -5.18 -6.10 21.50
CA ASN A 43 -6.27 -5.71 20.57
C ASN A 43 -5.80 -5.53 19.12
N VAL A 44 -4.52 -5.77 18.84
CA VAL A 44 -3.97 -5.73 17.48
C VAL A 44 -4.20 -7.06 16.81
N GLY A 45 -4.92 -7.03 15.71
CA GLY A 45 -5.19 -8.21 14.88
C GLY A 45 -4.24 -8.34 13.70
N VAL A 46 -3.72 -7.20 13.24
CA VAL A 46 -2.84 -7.12 12.07
C VAL A 46 -1.61 -6.28 12.41
N VAL A 47 -0.44 -6.82 12.15
CA VAL A 47 0.84 -6.13 12.28
C VAL A 47 1.57 -6.16 10.95
N GLY A 48 2.19 -5.06 10.61
CA GLY A 48 3.13 -4.99 9.49
C GLY A 48 4.22 -3.98 9.79
N GLY A 49 5.11 -3.76 8.83
CA GLY A 49 6.24 -2.89 9.07
C GLY A 49 6.86 -2.35 7.80
N ASP A 50 8.12 -1.98 7.91
CA ASP A 50 8.85 -1.29 6.88
C ASP A 50 9.23 -2.24 5.73
N VAL A 51 9.15 -1.72 4.52
CA VAL A 51 9.60 -2.41 3.31
C VAL A 51 10.76 -1.60 2.76
N ILE A 52 11.91 -2.22 2.65
CA ILE A 52 13.16 -1.54 2.31
C ILE A 52 13.64 -2.03 0.95
N ASP A 53 14.13 -1.12 0.12
CA ASP A 53 14.77 -1.49 -1.14
C ASP A 53 15.91 -2.49 -0.90
N ALA A 54 15.87 -3.62 -1.60
CA ALA A 54 16.83 -4.74 -1.48
C ALA A 54 18.26 -4.41 -1.97
N GLY A 55 18.61 -3.13 -2.00
CA GLY A 55 19.94 -2.68 -2.40
C GLY A 55 20.06 -2.45 -3.90
N GLY A 56 18.96 -2.15 -4.56
CA GLY A 56 18.99 -1.55 -5.87
C GLY A 56 19.80 -0.27 -5.78
N ARG A 57 21.03 -0.30 -6.29
CA ARG A 57 21.92 0.87 -6.28
C ARG A 57 21.47 1.95 -7.27
N SER A 58 20.35 1.72 -7.96
CA SER A 58 19.82 2.71 -8.88
C SER A 58 19.00 3.74 -8.12
N TYR A 59 19.21 4.97 -8.44
CA TYR A 59 18.43 6.08 -7.91
C TYR A 59 16.92 5.94 -8.19
N LEU A 60 16.57 5.29 -9.31
CA LEU A 60 15.19 4.98 -9.65
C LEU A 60 14.55 3.98 -8.65
N SER A 61 15.34 3.02 -8.14
CA SER A 61 14.87 2.07 -7.13
C SER A 61 14.50 2.76 -5.81
N GLN A 62 15.30 3.73 -5.37
CA GLN A 62 15.03 4.51 -4.16
C GLN A 62 13.76 5.37 -4.31
N ILE A 63 13.54 5.96 -5.49
CA ILE A 63 12.31 6.70 -5.78
C ILE A 63 11.11 5.74 -5.80
N ALA A 64 11.28 4.56 -6.39
CA ALA A 64 10.23 3.54 -6.44
C ALA A 64 9.81 3.08 -5.03
N ASP A 65 10.77 2.92 -4.12
CA ASP A 65 10.54 2.61 -2.71
C ASP A 65 9.65 3.67 -2.05
N THR A 66 10.10 4.92 -2.06
CA THR A 66 9.35 6.06 -1.49
C THR A 66 7.95 6.24 -2.11
N ALA A 67 7.79 5.90 -3.39
CA ALA A 67 6.50 6.04 -4.08
C ALA A 67 5.53 4.89 -3.77
N THR A 68 6.05 3.70 -3.46
CA THR A 68 5.26 2.47 -3.37
C THR A 68 4.83 2.14 -1.95
N PHE A 69 5.73 2.28 -0.99
CA PHE A 69 5.46 1.87 0.38
C PHE A 69 5.40 3.06 1.36
N PRO A 70 4.53 3.00 2.38
CA PRO A 70 4.53 3.97 3.45
C PRO A 70 5.71 3.73 4.38
N HIS A 71 6.40 4.79 4.78
CA HIS A 71 7.43 4.76 5.81
C HIS A 71 7.00 5.64 6.98
N HIS A 72 6.93 5.06 8.17
CA HIS A 72 6.66 5.77 9.42
C HIS A 72 7.85 5.63 10.35
N ASN A 73 8.20 6.72 11.03
CA ASN A 73 9.35 6.73 11.94
C ASN A 73 9.05 6.08 13.30
N ASN A 74 7.77 5.95 13.63
CA ASN A 74 7.32 5.42 14.91
C ASN A 74 6.19 4.40 14.70
N THR A 75 6.03 3.51 15.69
CA THR A 75 4.88 2.63 15.76
C THR A 75 3.58 3.44 15.75
N CYS A 76 2.66 3.10 14.87
CA CYS A 76 1.39 3.81 14.76
C CYS A 76 0.28 2.90 14.23
N GLU A 77 -0.95 3.25 14.61
CA GLU A 77 -2.15 2.65 14.05
C GLU A 77 -2.37 3.17 12.63
N VAL A 78 -2.61 2.26 11.69
CA VAL A 78 -2.77 2.56 10.27
C VAL A 78 -4.02 1.88 9.71
N ARG A 79 -4.46 2.29 8.52
CA ARG A 79 -5.60 1.65 7.83
C ARG A 79 -5.21 0.39 7.08
N SER A 80 -3.95 0.25 6.72
CA SER A 80 -3.44 -0.91 6.02
C SER A 80 -1.92 -0.97 6.14
N VAL A 81 -1.41 -2.19 6.16
CA VAL A 81 0.03 -2.50 6.03
C VAL A 81 0.27 -3.20 4.71
N PRO A 82 1.47 -3.08 4.11
CA PRO A 82 1.80 -3.75 2.86
C PRO A 82 1.69 -5.28 2.99
N GLY A 83 1.05 -5.93 2.02
CA GLY A 83 0.89 -7.39 2.02
C GLY A 83 2.20 -8.16 1.98
N VAL A 84 3.28 -7.55 1.50
CA VAL A 84 4.63 -8.14 1.50
C VAL A 84 5.27 -8.21 2.90
N ASN A 85 4.78 -7.43 3.85
CA ASN A 85 5.26 -7.39 5.24
C ASN A 85 4.07 -7.27 6.19
N SER A 86 3.35 -8.36 6.37
CA SER A 86 2.15 -8.37 7.22
C SER A 86 1.98 -9.69 7.97
N SER A 87 1.30 -9.60 9.11
CA SER A 87 0.91 -10.75 9.91
C SER A 87 -0.50 -10.56 10.45
N TYR A 88 -1.19 -11.66 10.65
CA TYR A 88 -2.59 -11.70 11.07
C TYR A 88 -2.74 -12.71 12.20
N LYS A 89 -3.49 -12.37 13.25
CA LYS A 89 -3.97 -13.37 14.20
C LYS A 89 -4.92 -14.33 13.50
N LYS A 90 -4.92 -15.59 13.91
CA LYS A 90 -5.80 -16.63 13.35
C LYS A 90 -7.27 -16.23 13.48
N GLU A 91 -7.65 -15.59 14.59
CA GLU A 91 -8.99 -15.09 14.83
C GLU A 91 -9.43 -14.04 13.82
N VAL A 92 -8.51 -13.19 13.35
CA VAL A 92 -8.77 -12.22 12.27
C VAL A 92 -9.11 -12.95 10.98
N ILE A 93 -8.32 -13.98 10.64
CA ILE A 93 -8.57 -14.81 9.44
C ILE A 93 -9.93 -15.47 9.51
N ASP A 94 -10.27 -16.03 10.66
CA ASP A 94 -11.54 -16.75 10.87
C ASP A 94 -12.76 -15.81 10.79
N GLN A 95 -12.62 -14.56 11.25
CA GLN A 95 -13.70 -13.56 11.21
C GLN A 95 -13.83 -12.87 9.85
N VAL A 96 -12.71 -12.54 9.23
CA VAL A 96 -12.68 -11.79 7.96
C VAL A 96 -12.90 -12.73 6.76
N GLY A 97 -12.46 -13.97 6.87
CA GLY A 97 -12.58 -14.99 5.83
C GLY A 97 -11.60 -14.81 4.69
N LYS A 98 -12.04 -15.07 3.48
CA LYS A 98 -11.21 -15.06 2.28
C LYS A 98 -10.88 -13.66 1.79
N TYR A 99 -9.76 -13.53 1.07
CA TYR A 99 -9.45 -12.36 0.24
C TYR A 99 -10.47 -12.23 -0.90
N ASP A 100 -10.77 -10.99 -1.29
CA ASP A 100 -11.67 -10.71 -2.41
C ASP A 100 -10.95 -10.92 -3.75
N GLU A 101 -11.30 -11.98 -4.46
CA GLU A 101 -10.68 -12.35 -5.74
C GLU A 101 -11.09 -11.44 -6.90
N THR A 102 -12.11 -10.61 -6.72
CA THR A 102 -12.49 -9.60 -7.74
C THR A 102 -11.50 -8.45 -7.79
N LEU A 103 -10.70 -8.27 -6.73
CA LEU A 103 -9.64 -7.28 -6.66
C LEU A 103 -8.35 -7.85 -7.24
N PHE A 104 -7.98 -7.42 -8.42
CA PHE A 104 -6.72 -7.84 -9.05
C PHE A 104 -5.47 -7.28 -8.36
N ARG A 105 -5.61 -6.20 -7.54
CA ARG A 105 -4.65 -5.59 -6.63
C ARG A 105 -5.39 -4.84 -5.52
N GLY A 106 -4.70 -4.58 -4.40
CA GLY A 106 -5.27 -3.90 -3.22
C GLY A 106 -6.14 -4.83 -2.37
N GLU A 107 -6.02 -6.13 -2.57
CA GLU A 107 -6.67 -7.15 -1.76
C GLU A 107 -6.20 -7.14 -0.31
N ASP A 108 -4.96 -6.72 -0.06
CA ASP A 108 -4.41 -6.49 1.27
C ASP A 108 -5.06 -5.27 1.96
N VAL A 109 -5.25 -4.19 1.22
CA VAL A 109 -5.93 -2.99 1.72
C VAL A 109 -7.39 -3.31 2.08
N ASP A 110 -8.10 -4.05 1.22
CA ASP A 110 -9.46 -4.53 1.50
C ASP A 110 -9.49 -5.43 2.74
N TYR A 111 -8.53 -6.36 2.84
CA TYR A 111 -8.48 -7.32 3.93
C TYR A 111 -8.24 -6.63 5.28
N ASN A 112 -7.27 -5.73 5.34
CA ASN A 112 -6.96 -4.93 6.52
C ASN A 112 -8.17 -4.06 6.94
N TRP A 113 -8.88 -3.47 5.96
CA TRP A 113 -10.06 -2.68 6.26
C TRP A 113 -11.21 -3.51 6.82
N ARG A 114 -11.41 -4.74 6.31
CA ARG A 114 -12.39 -5.67 6.88
C ARG A 114 -12.01 -6.10 8.30
N ALA A 115 -10.74 -6.27 8.61
CA ALA A 115 -10.28 -6.51 9.98
C ALA A 115 -10.64 -5.33 10.90
N ILE A 116 -10.41 -4.08 10.47
CA ILE A 116 -10.80 -2.89 11.23
C ILE A 116 -12.32 -2.86 11.45
N LYS A 117 -13.13 -3.18 10.46
CA LYS A 117 -14.60 -3.23 10.59
C LYS A 117 -15.09 -4.32 11.57
N ASN A 118 -14.28 -5.34 11.81
CA ASN A 118 -14.51 -6.36 12.84
C ASN A 118 -13.93 -5.97 14.22
N GLY A 119 -13.46 -4.73 14.39
CA GLY A 119 -12.99 -4.21 15.68
C GLY A 119 -11.49 -4.41 15.95
N TRP A 120 -10.75 -4.96 15.00
CA TRP A 120 -9.31 -5.16 15.14
C TRP A 120 -8.52 -3.89 14.80
N LYS A 121 -7.39 -3.71 15.47
CA LYS A 121 -6.41 -2.69 15.10
C LYS A 121 -5.41 -3.24 14.11
N VAL A 122 -4.98 -2.37 13.20
CA VAL A 122 -3.88 -2.59 12.26
C VAL A 122 -2.74 -1.67 12.66
N VAL A 123 -1.58 -2.23 12.96
CA VAL A 123 -0.43 -1.47 13.47
C VAL A 123 0.78 -1.63 12.57
N TYR A 124 1.40 -0.51 12.28
CA TYR A 124 2.70 -0.44 11.60
C TYR A 124 3.82 -0.27 12.63
N ILE A 125 4.86 -1.10 12.52
CA ILE A 125 6.03 -1.09 13.40
C ILE A 125 7.29 -0.99 12.52
N PRO A 126 8.04 0.13 12.56
CA PRO A 126 9.16 0.38 11.66
C PRO A 126 10.34 -0.57 11.86
N GLU A 127 10.42 -1.25 13.00
CA GLU A 127 11.45 -2.25 13.30
C GLU A 127 11.19 -3.60 12.63
N ILE A 128 9.96 -3.89 12.22
CA ILE A 128 9.59 -5.10 11.46
C ILE A 128 9.91 -4.85 9.99
N LYS A 129 10.99 -5.42 9.50
CA LYS A 129 11.57 -5.05 8.21
C LYS A 129 11.64 -6.22 7.23
N VAL A 130 11.38 -5.90 5.96
CA VAL A 130 11.52 -6.81 4.84
C VAL A 130 12.23 -6.10 3.70
N TYR A 131 13.24 -6.73 3.11
CA TYR A 131 13.81 -6.28 1.85
C TYR A 131 12.91 -6.68 0.69
N HIS A 132 12.70 -5.78 -0.26
CA HIS A 132 11.93 -6.02 -1.47
C HIS A 132 12.65 -5.48 -2.70
N VAL A 133 12.55 -6.19 -3.83
CA VAL A 133 13.17 -5.78 -5.09
C VAL A 133 12.22 -4.90 -5.90
N HIS A 134 12.60 -3.65 -6.10
CA HIS A 134 11.80 -2.72 -6.91
C HIS A 134 12.01 -2.90 -8.42
N ARG A 135 11.06 -2.40 -9.20
CA ARG A 135 11.13 -2.41 -10.66
C ARG A 135 12.29 -1.53 -11.15
N PRO A 136 13.26 -2.08 -11.90
CA PRO A 136 14.48 -1.34 -12.27
C PRO A 136 14.30 -0.41 -13.48
N THR A 137 13.10 -0.32 -14.07
CA THR A 137 12.85 0.44 -15.29
C THR A 137 11.72 1.45 -15.13
N TRP A 138 11.87 2.60 -15.79
CA TRP A 138 10.84 3.64 -15.85
C TRP A 138 9.49 3.14 -16.33
N ILE A 139 9.46 2.40 -17.43
CA ILE A 139 8.23 1.86 -18.00
C ILE A 139 7.58 0.88 -17.01
N GLY A 140 8.38 0.01 -16.37
CA GLY A 140 7.89 -0.92 -15.35
C GLY A 140 7.25 -0.19 -14.17
N LEU A 141 7.90 0.88 -13.68
CA LEU A 141 7.42 1.68 -12.56
C LEU A 141 6.12 2.43 -12.91
N LEU A 142 6.06 3.10 -14.05
CA LEU A 142 4.86 3.80 -14.49
C LEU A 142 3.69 2.83 -14.70
N ARG A 143 3.94 1.67 -15.34
CA ARG A 143 2.91 0.62 -15.50
C ARG A 143 2.42 0.09 -14.16
N GLN A 144 3.31 -0.09 -13.18
CA GLN A 144 2.93 -0.53 -11.83
C GLN A 144 1.98 0.48 -11.17
N HIS A 145 2.32 1.78 -11.21
CA HIS A 145 1.49 2.82 -10.61
C HIS A 145 0.18 3.07 -11.38
N TYR A 146 0.17 2.88 -12.70
CA TYR A 146 -1.07 2.84 -13.46
C TYR A 146 -2.01 1.73 -12.96
N MET A 147 -1.48 0.53 -12.72
CA MET A 147 -2.26 -0.60 -12.20
C MET A 147 -2.71 -0.35 -10.74
N TYR A 148 -1.88 0.29 -9.92
CA TYR A 148 -2.29 0.72 -8.58
C TYR A 148 -3.44 1.74 -8.64
N GLY A 149 -3.41 2.70 -9.56
CA GLY A 149 -4.50 3.64 -9.75
C GLY A 149 -5.82 2.95 -10.06
N ARG A 150 -5.81 1.95 -10.95
CA ARG A 150 -6.99 1.14 -11.24
C ARG A 150 -7.51 0.40 -10.01
N ALA A 151 -6.61 -0.23 -9.25
CA ALA A 151 -6.95 -0.95 -8.03
C ALA A 151 -7.50 -0.01 -6.94
N HIS A 152 -6.89 1.15 -6.76
CA HIS A 152 -7.37 2.16 -5.83
C HIS A 152 -8.81 2.59 -6.12
N PHE A 153 -9.19 2.69 -7.39
CA PHE A 153 -10.57 2.99 -7.75
C PHE A 153 -11.53 1.89 -7.23
N LEU A 154 -11.18 0.61 -7.44
CA LEU A 154 -12.01 -0.51 -7.00
C LEU A 154 -12.17 -0.55 -5.48
N VAL A 155 -11.07 -0.44 -4.73
CA VAL A 155 -11.10 -0.44 -3.27
C VAL A 155 -11.89 0.76 -2.73
N ARG A 156 -11.72 1.95 -3.31
CA ARG A 156 -12.46 3.15 -2.91
C ARG A 156 -13.94 3.07 -3.26
N SER A 157 -14.30 2.43 -4.35
CA SER A 157 -15.70 2.20 -4.72
C SER A 157 -16.36 1.21 -3.78
N LYS A 158 -15.62 0.21 -3.32
CA LYS A 158 -16.09 -0.77 -2.34
C LYS A 158 -16.21 -0.16 -0.93
N TRP A 159 -15.27 0.72 -0.54
CA TRP A 159 -15.16 1.29 0.79
C TRP A 159 -15.07 2.83 0.75
N PRO A 160 -16.17 3.54 0.42
CA PRO A 160 -16.16 5.00 0.33
C PRO A 160 -15.83 5.69 1.65
N GLU A 161 -16.10 5.05 2.79
CA GLU A 161 -15.79 5.54 4.12
C GLU A 161 -14.31 5.46 4.49
N MET A 162 -13.56 4.56 3.86
CA MET A 162 -12.13 4.40 4.10
C MET A 162 -11.32 5.57 3.56
N TYR A 163 -11.77 6.13 2.45
CA TYR A 163 -11.10 7.23 1.76
C TYR A 163 -12.07 8.37 1.50
N SER A 164 -11.57 9.59 1.56
CA SER A 164 -12.32 10.73 1.02
C SER A 164 -12.74 10.44 -0.43
N PRO A 165 -14.03 10.58 -0.78
CA PRO A 165 -14.53 10.21 -2.10
C PRO A 165 -13.80 10.95 -3.20
N TYR A 166 -13.12 10.21 -4.05
CA TYR A 166 -12.44 10.73 -5.23
C TYR A 166 -12.74 9.80 -6.42
N PRO A 167 -13.11 10.31 -7.56
CA PRO A 167 -13.45 11.70 -7.85
C PRO A 167 -14.88 12.06 -7.40
N LYS A 168 -15.07 13.21 -6.78
CA LYS A 168 -16.40 13.78 -6.56
C LYS A 168 -17.13 13.96 -7.90
N LYS A 169 -18.46 13.88 -7.89
CA LYS A 169 -19.26 14.23 -9.08
C LYS A 169 -18.87 15.63 -9.54
N ILE A 170 -18.67 15.78 -10.84
CA ILE A 170 -18.50 17.09 -11.47
C ILE A 170 -19.92 17.58 -11.77
N ASP A 171 -20.45 18.39 -10.87
CA ASP A 171 -21.82 18.89 -10.91
C ASP A 171 -21.90 20.42 -11.09
N SER A 172 -20.74 21.09 -11.07
CA SER A 172 -20.65 22.53 -11.22
C SER A 172 -19.31 22.92 -11.86
N ILE A 173 -19.24 24.16 -12.38
CA ILE A 173 -17.98 24.73 -12.89
C ILE A 173 -16.89 24.74 -11.81
N TYR A 174 -17.27 24.93 -10.54
CA TYR A 174 -16.36 24.92 -9.42
C TYR A 174 -15.76 23.54 -9.18
N THR A 175 -16.57 22.49 -9.19
CA THR A 175 -16.09 21.10 -9.06
C THR A 175 -15.27 20.67 -10.27
N PHE A 176 -15.60 21.15 -11.47
CA PHE A 176 -14.80 20.97 -12.67
C PHE A 176 -13.42 21.62 -12.55
N LEU A 177 -13.36 22.89 -12.13
CA LEU A 177 -12.10 23.62 -11.95
C LEU A 177 -11.23 22.96 -10.85
N LYS A 178 -11.84 22.55 -9.74
CA LYS A 178 -11.13 21.75 -8.71
C LYS A 178 -10.60 20.43 -9.26
N TRP A 179 -11.38 19.75 -10.07
CA TRP A 179 -10.94 18.51 -10.71
C TRP A 179 -9.76 18.78 -11.65
N LEU A 180 -9.84 19.80 -12.49
CA LEU A 180 -8.77 20.20 -13.40
C LEU A 180 -7.51 20.61 -12.61
N ALA A 181 -7.64 21.45 -11.60
CA ALA A 181 -6.54 21.83 -10.72
C ALA A 181 -5.91 20.60 -10.04
N SER A 182 -6.72 19.63 -9.64
CA SER A 182 -6.22 18.40 -9.04
C SER A 182 -5.33 17.59 -9.99
N TRP A 183 -5.54 17.66 -11.29
CA TRP A 183 -4.69 16.99 -12.29
C TRP A 183 -3.35 17.68 -12.51
N VAL A 184 -3.35 19.03 -12.39
CA VAL A 184 -2.16 19.86 -12.64
C VAL A 184 -1.32 20.01 -11.38
N TRP A 185 -1.94 20.34 -10.23
CA TRP A 185 -1.22 20.73 -9.02
C TRP A 185 -0.93 19.57 -8.06
N PHE A 186 -1.90 18.69 -7.81
CA PHE A 186 -1.73 17.64 -6.79
C PHE A 186 -0.62 16.63 -7.08
N PRO A 187 -0.42 16.13 -8.32
CA PRO A 187 0.68 15.22 -8.59
C PRO A 187 2.04 15.83 -8.28
N TRP A 188 2.19 17.12 -8.59
CA TRP A 188 3.43 17.85 -8.40
C TRP A 188 3.63 18.29 -6.94
N LEU A 189 2.57 18.68 -6.25
CA LEU A 189 2.64 19.01 -4.82
C LEU A 189 3.02 17.77 -4.00
N ASP A 190 2.39 16.63 -4.25
CA ASP A 190 2.72 15.38 -3.57
C ASP A 190 4.16 14.93 -3.90
N ALA A 191 4.59 15.06 -5.16
CA ALA A 191 5.95 14.80 -5.59
C ALA A 191 6.96 15.70 -4.85
N PHE A 192 6.66 16.97 -4.70
CA PHE A 192 7.49 17.91 -3.96
C PHE A 192 7.59 17.53 -2.48
N LEU A 193 6.46 17.24 -1.83
CA LEU A 193 6.43 16.85 -0.42
C LEU A 193 7.19 15.52 -0.17
N LYS A 194 7.08 14.57 -1.09
CA LYS A 194 7.83 13.31 -1.01
C LYS A 194 9.33 13.51 -1.23
N SER A 195 9.72 14.31 -2.22
CA SER A 195 11.14 14.59 -2.47
C SER A 195 11.81 15.32 -1.30
N CYS A 196 11.07 16.16 -0.58
CA CYS A 196 11.57 16.79 0.65
C CYS A 196 11.76 15.80 1.81
N LYS A 197 11.09 14.66 1.81
CA LYS A 197 11.24 13.62 2.84
C LYS A 197 12.37 12.63 2.53
N MET A 198 12.81 12.54 1.30
CA MET A 198 13.95 11.72 0.93
C MET A 198 15.22 12.26 1.58
N LYS A 199 16.10 11.36 2.05
CA LYS A 199 17.34 11.72 2.76
C LYS A 199 18.37 12.47 1.89
N SER A 200 18.23 12.43 0.57
CA SER A 200 19.01 13.19 -0.39
C SER A 200 18.42 14.57 -0.59
N GLN A 201 19.25 15.54 -0.99
CA GLN A 201 18.73 16.83 -1.41
C GLN A 201 17.76 16.66 -2.60
N PRO A 202 16.54 17.24 -2.54
CA PRO A 202 15.59 17.14 -3.63
C PRO A 202 16.24 17.64 -4.93
N ASN A 203 16.25 16.78 -5.93
CA ASN A 203 16.73 17.20 -7.25
C ASN A 203 15.61 17.10 -8.29
N GLY A 204 15.82 17.76 -9.43
CA GLY A 204 14.82 17.81 -10.49
C GLY A 204 14.40 16.40 -10.97
N PHE A 205 15.32 15.44 -10.99
CA PHE A 205 15.03 14.09 -11.44
C PHE A 205 14.02 13.36 -10.50
N GLU A 206 14.21 13.47 -9.18
CA GLU A 206 13.25 12.92 -8.19
C GLU A 206 11.88 13.53 -8.35
N PHE A 207 11.84 14.86 -8.38
CA PHE A 207 10.59 15.60 -8.49
C PHE A 207 9.80 15.19 -9.75
N PHE A 208 10.45 15.17 -10.91
CA PHE A 208 9.79 14.78 -12.16
C PHE A 208 9.38 13.31 -12.15
N THR A 209 10.22 12.42 -11.61
CA THR A 209 9.90 10.99 -11.52
C THR A 209 8.65 10.76 -10.66
N LEU A 210 8.60 11.32 -9.47
CA LEU A 210 7.45 11.23 -8.59
C LEU A 210 6.19 11.86 -9.19
N GLY A 211 6.34 12.99 -9.89
CA GLY A 211 5.24 13.63 -10.61
C GLY A 211 4.64 12.72 -11.70
N PHE A 212 5.46 12.09 -12.52
CA PHE A 212 5.00 11.14 -13.54
C PHE A 212 4.38 9.88 -12.94
N ILE A 213 4.91 9.37 -11.83
CA ILE A 213 4.31 8.25 -11.07
C ILE A 213 2.90 8.61 -10.63
N ASN A 214 2.72 9.79 -10.05
CA ASN A 214 1.41 10.27 -9.59
C ASN A 214 0.42 10.44 -10.75
N ILE A 215 0.86 10.97 -11.88
CA ILE A 215 0.05 11.10 -13.10
C ILE A 215 -0.36 9.71 -13.61
N SER A 216 0.57 8.76 -13.68
CA SER A 216 0.29 7.39 -14.11
C SER A 216 -0.76 6.71 -13.23
N ASN A 217 -0.67 6.86 -11.92
CA ASN A 217 -1.66 6.37 -10.96
C ASN A 217 -3.04 6.98 -11.21
N ARG A 218 -3.13 8.30 -11.45
CA ARG A 218 -4.38 9.00 -11.74
C ARG A 218 -5.02 8.57 -13.05
N ILE A 219 -4.22 8.37 -14.10
CA ILE A 219 -4.71 7.84 -15.36
C ILE A 219 -5.35 6.46 -15.13
N GLY A 220 -4.66 5.57 -14.39
CA GLY A 220 -5.20 4.26 -14.03
C GLY A 220 -6.54 4.35 -13.30
N THR A 221 -6.67 5.24 -12.31
CA THR A 221 -7.92 5.49 -11.59
C THR A 221 -9.04 5.94 -12.51
N SER A 222 -8.75 6.87 -13.43
CA SER A 222 -9.75 7.42 -14.38
C SER A 222 -10.17 6.39 -15.42
N VAL A 223 -9.25 5.58 -15.90
CA VAL A 223 -9.55 4.49 -16.86
C VAL A 223 -10.46 3.47 -16.19
N GLN A 224 -10.16 3.01 -14.98
CA GLN A 224 -11.00 2.04 -14.28
C GLN A 224 -12.41 2.55 -14.02
N LYS A 225 -12.58 3.85 -13.73
CA LYS A 225 -13.90 4.48 -13.57
C LYS A 225 -14.79 4.35 -14.80
N ASN A 226 -14.21 4.37 -16.00
CA ASN A 226 -14.97 4.28 -17.26
C ASN A 226 -15.38 2.83 -17.61
N PHE A 227 -14.87 1.82 -16.88
CA PHE A 227 -15.22 0.42 -17.04
C PHE A 227 -16.21 -0.09 -15.97
N HIS A 228 -16.63 0.79 -15.05
CA HIS A 228 -17.66 0.55 -14.02
C HIS A 228 -18.81 1.53 -14.16
#